data_595fdee2859af58b89c118c52ed8e434
#
_entry.id   595fdee2859af58b89c118c52ed8e434
#
_cell.length_a   1.000
_cell.length_b   1.000
_cell.length_c   1.000
_cell.angle_alpha   90.00
_cell.angle_beta   90.00
_cell.angle_gamma   90.00
#
_symmetry.space_group_name_H-M   'P 1'
#
loop_
_entity.id
_entity.type
_entity.pdbx_description
1 polymer ?
#
loop_
_entity_poly.entity_id
_entity_poly.type
_entity_poly.pdbx_seq_one_letter_code
_entity_poly.pdbx_strand_id
1 'polypeptide(L)'
;MLKKLSIAVLLALGASSGQAAEFLLTDAQQGLDVGDWKITSDKLGIKSPVPFSIEKKRLHGGRQEGVDLLIVDNGVMKITLVPTRGMGIKEVKGADLRLGWDSPVKEVVNPAFIDLESRAGLGWLDG
;
A
#
# COMPACT_ATOMS: atom_id res chain seq x y z
N MET A 1 45.88 6.85 -53.24
CA MET A 1 44.48 7.08 -52.86
C MET A 1 44.21 6.36 -51.54
N LEU A 2 44.31 7.05 -50.43
CA LEU A 2 43.96 6.48 -49.12
C LEU A 2 42.46 6.68 -48.88
N LYS A 3 41.68 5.58 -48.79
CA LYS A 3 40.31 5.59 -48.36
C LYS A 3 40.27 5.76 -46.85
N LYS A 4 39.76 6.88 -46.37
CA LYS A 4 39.47 7.11 -44.96
C LYS A 4 38.24 6.26 -44.55
N LEU A 5 38.48 5.26 -43.68
CA LEU A 5 37.44 4.46 -43.08
C LEU A 5 36.93 5.21 -41.85
N SER A 6 35.75 5.82 -41.98
CA SER A 6 35.05 6.48 -40.82
C SER A 6 34.36 5.37 -40.04
N ILE A 7 34.86 5.09 -38.85
CA ILE A 7 34.16 4.23 -37.88
C ILE A 7 33.18 5.10 -37.13
N ALA A 8 31.89 4.95 -37.45
CA ALA A 8 30.82 5.52 -36.66
C ALA A 8 30.61 4.66 -35.40
N VAL A 9 31.05 5.15 -34.25
CA VAL A 9 30.72 4.55 -32.95
C VAL A 9 29.29 4.92 -32.60
N LEU A 10 28.37 3.99 -32.79
CA LEU A 10 27.00 4.14 -32.35
C LEU A 10 26.96 3.88 -30.85
N LEU A 11 26.94 4.96 -30.04
CA LEU A 11 26.63 4.86 -28.63
C LEU A 11 25.12 4.49 -28.51
N ALA A 12 24.84 3.23 -28.26
CA ALA A 12 23.54 2.81 -27.80
C ALA A 12 23.37 3.28 -26.34
N LEU A 13 22.72 4.42 -26.15
CA LEU A 13 22.16 4.78 -24.86
C LEU A 13 21.06 3.77 -24.54
N GLY A 14 21.42 2.75 -23.74
CA GLY A 14 20.45 1.86 -23.14
C GLY A 14 19.56 2.67 -22.20
N ALA A 15 18.38 3.09 -22.67
CA ALA A 15 17.33 3.51 -21.80
C ALA A 15 16.95 2.29 -20.95
N SER A 16 17.38 2.26 -19.69
CA SER A 16 16.83 1.33 -18.72
C SER A 16 15.36 1.73 -18.53
N SER A 17 14.46 1.06 -19.23
CA SER A 17 13.03 1.14 -18.95
C SER A 17 12.85 0.64 -17.52
N GLY A 18 12.62 1.54 -16.59
CA GLY A 18 12.22 1.19 -15.24
C GLY A 18 10.95 0.35 -15.34
N GLN A 19 11.05 -0.95 -15.13
CA GLN A 19 9.87 -1.81 -15.05
C GLN A 19 9.18 -1.52 -13.73
N ALA A 20 7.98 -0.96 -13.78
CA ALA A 20 7.09 -0.90 -12.64
C ALA A 20 6.53 -2.32 -12.40
N ALA A 21 6.61 -2.80 -11.17
CA ALA A 21 5.91 -4.02 -10.78
C ALA A 21 4.49 -3.64 -10.33
N GLU A 22 3.50 -4.36 -10.82
CA GLU A 22 2.09 -4.20 -10.46
C GLU A 22 1.58 -5.48 -9.80
N PHE A 23 0.83 -5.31 -8.71
CA PHE A 23 0.24 -6.42 -7.97
C PHE A 23 -1.23 -6.13 -7.70
N LEU A 24 -2.11 -6.96 -8.24
CA LEU A 24 -3.53 -6.93 -7.95
C LEU A 24 -3.80 -7.71 -6.66
N LEU A 25 -4.18 -7.03 -5.60
CA LEU A 25 -4.37 -7.63 -4.28
C LEU A 25 -5.83 -7.99 -3.99
N THR A 26 -6.77 -7.20 -4.53
CA THR A 26 -8.20 -7.44 -4.41
C THR A 26 -8.93 -6.95 -5.66
N ASP A 27 -9.93 -7.70 -6.09
CA ASP A 27 -10.85 -7.30 -7.15
C ASP A 27 -12.23 -7.90 -6.87
N ALA A 28 -13.18 -7.05 -6.51
CA ALA A 28 -14.53 -7.49 -6.14
C ALA A 28 -15.30 -8.07 -7.33
N GLN A 29 -15.04 -7.61 -8.56
CA GLN A 29 -15.71 -8.11 -9.77
C GLN A 29 -15.24 -9.53 -10.12
N GLN A 30 -13.97 -9.80 -9.89
CA GLN A 30 -13.36 -11.11 -10.15
C GLN A 30 -13.39 -12.03 -8.93
N GLY A 31 -13.88 -11.55 -7.78
CA GLY A 31 -13.85 -12.28 -6.51
C GLY A 31 -12.43 -12.57 -6.03
N LEU A 32 -11.45 -11.77 -6.47
CA LEU A 32 -10.06 -11.95 -6.09
C LEU A 32 -9.78 -11.32 -4.71
N ASP A 33 -9.18 -12.09 -3.84
CA ASP A 33 -8.62 -11.63 -2.58
C ASP A 33 -7.41 -12.50 -2.23
N VAL A 34 -6.23 -11.91 -2.21
CA VAL A 34 -4.97 -12.65 -1.93
C VAL A 34 -4.73 -12.88 -0.43
N GLY A 35 -5.65 -12.43 0.45
CA GLY A 35 -5.45 -12.54 1.90
C GLY A 35 -4.27 -11.70 2.39
N ASP A 36 -3.52 -12.24 3.35
CA ASP A 36 -2.28 -11.60 3.81
C ASP A 36 -1.20 -11.71 2.75
N TRP A 37 -0.55 -10.59 2.45
CA TRP A 37 0.46 -10.50 1.39
C TRP A 37 1.55 -9.49 1.75
N LYS A 38 2.78 -9.75 1.32
CA LYS A 38 3.91 -8.84 1.55
C LYS A 38 4.93 -8.91 0.44
N ILE A 39 5.38 -7.75 0.00
CA ILE A 39 6.52 -7.57 -0.90
C ILE A 39 7.56 -6.62 -0.28
N THR A 40 8.82 -6.86 -0.57
CA THR A 40 9.95 -6.03 -0.13
C THR A 40 10.80 -5.64 -1.31
N SER A 41 11.61 -4.57 -1.16
CA SER A 41 12.59 -4.16 -2.18
C SER A 41 13.48 -5.31 -2.63
N ASP A 42 13.92 -6.17 -1.70
CA ASP A 42 14.80 -7.31 -2.00
C ASP A 42 14.09 -8.35 -2.87
N LYS A 43 12.82 -8.66 -2.58
CA LYS A 43 12.03 -9.59 -3.40
C LYS A 43 11.79 -9.09 -4.81
N LEU A 44 11.78 -7.77 -4.99
CA LEU A 44 11.70 -7.12 -6.31
C LEU A 44 13.05 -7.01 -7.01
N GLY A 45 14.14 -7.42 -6.36
CA GLY A 45 15.51 -7.24 -6.88
C GLY A 45 15.95 -5.77 -6.93
N ILE A 46 15.25 -4.89 -6.22
CA ILE A 46 15.57 -3.46 -6.19
C ILE A 46 16.60 -3.21 -5.08
N LYS A 47 17.79 -2.82 -5.51
CA LYS A 47 18.85 -2.37 -4.58
C LYS A 47 18.55 -0.95 -4.15
N SER A 48 17.95 -0.78 -2.97
CA SER A 48 17.69 0.52 -2.36
C SER A 48 18.59 0.71 -1.14
N PRO A 49 19.21 1.88 -0.95
CA PRO A 49 19.94 2.21 0.28
C PRO A 49 19.02 2.20 1.50
N VAL A 50 17.73 2.45 1.28
CA VAL A 50 16.69 2.37 2.31
C VAL A 50 15.68 1.31 1.85
N PRO A 51 15.63 0.13 2.51
CA PRO A 51 14.67 -0.91 2.18
C PRO A 51 13.23 -0.41 2.32
N PHE A 52 12.36 -0.87 1.43
CA PHE A 52 10.93 -0.59 1.52
C PHE A 52 10.11 -1.89 1.52
N SER A 53 8.89 -1.81 2.03
CA SER A 53 7.93 -2.90 1.97
C SER A 53 6.50 -2.40 1.77
N ILE A 54 5.69 -3.26 1.17
CA ILE A 54 4.24 -3.09 1.09
C ILE A 54 3.62 -4.39 1.61
N GLU A 55 2.68 -4.27 2.54
CA GLU A 55 2.02 -5.39 3.20
C GLU A 55 0.51 -5.18 3.22
N LYS A 56 -0.24 -6.18 2.74
CA LYS A 56 -1.67 -6.30 2.99
C LYS A 56 -1.87 -7.26 4.15
N LYS A 57 -2.69 -6.87 5.11
CA LYS A 57 -3.00 -7.67 6.30
C LYS A 57 -4.48 -7.60 6.60
N ARG A 58 -5.10 -8.76 6.87
CA ARG A 58 -6.48 -8.84 7.33
C ARG A 58 -6.55 -8.89 8.86
N LEU A 59 -7.43 -8.08 9.42
CA LEU A 59 -7.73 -8.11 10.85
C LEU A 59 -8.79 -9.17 11.14
N HIS A 60 -8.65 -9.80 12.31
CA HIS A 60 -9.56 -10.83 12.79
C HIS A 60 -10.06 -10.52 14.19
N GLY A 61 -11.25 -11.05 14.48
CA GLY A 61 -11.87 -10.97 15.80
C GLY A 61 -12.64 -9.68 16.07
N GLY A 62 -13.77 -9.81 16.75
CA GLY A 62 -14.63 -8.69 17.10
C GLY A 62 -15.19 -7.95 15.89
N ARG A 63 -15.42 -6.65 16.04
CA ARG A 63 -15.95 -5.80 14.96
C ARG A 63 -14.92 -5.43 13.89
N GLN A 64 -13.64 -5.75 14.09
CA GLN A 64 -12.60 -5.57 13.08
C GLN A 64 -12.51 -6.76 12.10
N GLU A 65 -13.29 -7.82 12.30
CA GLU A 65 -13.25 -9.00 11.44
C GLU A 65 -13.40 -8.63 9.97
N GLY A 66 -12.45 -9.09 9.13
CA GLY A 66 -12.45 -8.84 7.70
C GLY A 66 -12.00 -7.45 7.26
N VAL A 67 -11.52 -6.60 8.17
CA VAL A 67 -10.91 -5.32 7.79
C VAL A 67 -9.54 -5.55 7.20
N ASP A 68 -9.31 -5.04 6.00
CA ASP A 68 -7.99 -5.05 5.38
C ASP A 68 -7.21 -3.78 5.73
N LEU A 69 -5.95 -3.95 6.03
CA LEU A 69 -4.95 -2.90 6.14
C LEU A 69 -3.96 -3.01 4.98
N LEU A 70 -3.57 -1.87 4.43
CA LEU A 70 -2.44 -1.78 3.50
C LEU A 70 -1.36 -0.91 4.15
N ILE A 71 -0.22 -1.51 4.42
CA ILE A 71 0.88 -0.87 5.12
C ILE A 71 2.01 -0.64 4.13
N VAL A 72 2.36 0.63 3.90
CA VAL A 72 3.46 1.05 3.04
C VAL A 72 4.57 1.60 3.91
N ASP A 73 5.74 1.02 3.84
CA ASP A 73 6.92 1.42 4.61
C ASP A 73 8.07 1.67 3.63
N ASN A 74 8.54 2.92 3.55
CA ASN A 74 9.67 3.29 2.70
C ASN A 74 10.99 3.44 3.49
N GLY A 75 10.99 2.96 4.75
CA GLY A 75 12.13 3.04 5.66
C GLY A 75 12.32 4.39 6.36
N VAL A 76 11.61 5.43 5.91
CA VAL A 76 11.58 6.76 6.54
C VAL A 76 10.19 7.03 7.11
N MET A 77 9.17 6.61 6.39
CA MET A 77 7.76 6.81 6.72
C MET A 77 7.00 5.50 6.55
N LYS A 78 6.12 5.23 7.51
CA LYS A 78 5.16 4.13 7.46
C LYS A 78 3.74 4.67 7.41
N ILE A 79 3.00 4.29 6.38
CA ILE A 79 1.62 4.71 6.15
C ILE A 79 0.73 3.47 6.27
N THR A 80 -0.31 3.55 7.08
CA THR A 80 -1.34 2.51 7.18
C THR A 80 -2.64 3.01 6.59
N LEU A 81 -3.10 2.36 5.54
CA LEU A 81 -4.35 2.61 4.85
C LEU A 81 -5.37 1.54 5.22
N VAL A 82 -6.65 1.87 5.10
CA VAL A 82 -7.76 0.95 5.36
C VAL A 82 -8.60 0.82 4.08
N PRO A 83 -8.27 -0.13 3.17
CA PRO A 83 -9.04 -0.35 1.93
C PRO A 83 -10.52 -0.59 2.19
N THR A 84 -10.86 -1.39 3.20
CA THR A 84 -12.23 -1.70 3.60
C THR A 84 -13.05 -0.47 3.99
N ARG A 85 -12.39 0.64 4.30
CA ARG A 85 -13.01 1.93 4.66
C ARG A 85 -12.64 3.02 3.65
N GLY A 86 -12.77 2.72 2.35
CA GLY A 86 -12.55 3.67 1.28
C GLY A 86 -11.12 4.18 1.16
N MET A 87 -10.12 3.35 1.44
CA MET A 87 -8.69 3.72 1.42
C MET A 87 -8.33 4.83 2.41
N GLY A 88 -9.10 4.97 3.50
CA GLY A 88 -8.83 5.97 4.54
C GLY A 88 -7.43 5.79 5.15
N ILE A 89 -6.75 6.90 5.42
CA ILE A 89 -5.45 6.87 6.11
C ILE A 89 -5.72 6.69 7.61
N LYS A 90 -5.32 5.56 8.17
CA LYS A 90 -5.42 5.30 9.60
C LYS A 90 -4.32 5.99 10.38
N GLU A 91 -3.10 5.94 9.85
CA GLU A 91 -1.92 6.40 10.56
C GLU A 91 -0.76 6.66 9.60
N VAL A 92 0.01 7.70 9.88
CA VAL A 92 1.32 7.94 9.28
C VAL A 92 2.33 8.10 10.40
N LYS A 93 3.40 7.31 10.36
CA LYS A 93 4.54 7.40 11.29
C LYS A 93 5.81 7.71 10.51
N GLY A 94 6.62 8.65 11.01
CA GLY A 94 7.93 8.96 10.46
C GLY A 94 8.75 9.75 11.44
N ALA A 95 10.02 9.37 11.63
CA ALA A 95 10.88 9.92 12.67
C ALA A 95 10.16 9.99 14.03
N ASP A 96 10.00 11.17 14.59
CA ASP A 96 9.32 11.40 15.87
C ASP A 96 7.85 11.85 15.70
N LEU A 97 7.33 11.83 14.47
CA LEU A 97 5.97 12.28 14.16
C LEU A 97 5.04 11.10 13.97
N ARG A 98 3.88 11.17 14.62
CA ARG A 98 2.71 10.33 14.35
C ARG A 98 1.53 11.22 14.00
N LEU A 99 0.95 11.00 12.82
CA LEU A 99 -0.33 11.56 12.41
C LEU A 99 -1.34 10.41 12.39
N GLY A 100 -2.45 10.58 13.07
CA GLY A 100 -3.50 9.58 13.13
C GLY A 100 -4.55 9.94 14.17
N TRP A 101 -5.68 9.28 14.09
CA TRP A 101 -6.77 9.42 15.02
C TRP A 101 -6.84 8.19 15.94
N ASP A 102 -6.89 8.43 17.24
CA ASP A 102 -7.12 7.40 18.24
C ASP A 102 -8.60 7.39 18.60
N SER A 103 -9.38 6.61 17.84
CA SER A 103 -10.82 6.49 18.08
C SER A 103 -11.11 6.01 19.50
N PRO A 104 -12.12 6.59 20.18
CA PRO A 104 -12.63 6.07 21.46
C PRO A 104 -13.08 4.61 21.39
N VAL A 105 -13.46 4.12 20.22
CA VAL A 105 -13.87 2.74 19.96
C VAL A 105 -12.72 1.74 20.13
N LYS A 106 -11.46 2.20 19.97
CA LYS A 106 -10.22 1.42 20.16
C LYS A 106 -9.97 0.29 19.16
N GLU A 107 -10.83 0.13 18.15
CA GLU A 107 -10.68 -0.86 17.08
C GLU A 107 -11.00 -0.24 15.72
N VAL A 108 -10.57 -0.88 14.64
CA VAL A 108 -10.95 -0.48 13.27
C VAL A 108 -12.19 -1.26 12.90
N VAL A 109 -13.36 -0.66 13.10
CA VAL A 109 -14.64 -1.37 12.88
C VAL A 109 -14.87 -1.60 11.39
N ASN A 110 -15.23 -2.83 11.02
CA ASN A 110 -15.66 -3.15 9.67
C ASN A 110 -17.01 -2.45 9.40
N PRO A 111 -17.17 -1.76 8.26
CA PRO A 111 -18.43 -1.11 7.89
C PRO A 111 -19.66 -2.01 7.93
N ALA A 112 -19.48 -3.32 7.74
CA ALA A 112 -20.56 -4.31 7.86
C ALA A 112 -21.19 -4.37 9.26
N PHE A 113 -20.52 -3.88 10.29
CA PHE A 113 -20.99 -3.83 11.68
C PHE A 113 -21.43 -2.44 12.13
N ILE A 114 -21.54 -1.49 11.19
CA ILE A 114 -21.95 -0.11 11.48
C ILE A 114 -23.32 0.13 10.84
N ASP A 115 -24.28 0.56 11.63
CA ASP A 115 -25.54 1.11 11.14
C ASP A 115 -25.38 2.62 10.94
N LEU A 116 -25.08 3.01 9.69
CA LEU A 116 -24.84 4.42 9.35
C LEU A 116 -26.05 5.31 9.55
N GLU A 117 -27.27 4.73 9.43
CA GLU A 117 -28.52 5.48 9.57
C GLU A 117 -28.96 5.65 11.03
N SER A 118 -28.35 4.91 11.95
CA SER A 118 -28.68 5.03 13.37
C SER A 118 -28.46 6.45 13.88
N ARG A 119 -29.27 6.89 14.82
CA ARG A 119 -29.20 8.22 15.44
C ARG A 119 -29.21 9.36 14.43
N ALA A 120 -30.09 9.27 13.40
CA ALA A 120 -30.21 10.27 12.32
C ALA A 120 -28.88 10.52 11.56
N GLY A 121 -28.18 9.46 11.23
CA GLY A 121 -26.95 9.50 10.45
C GLY A 121 -25.67 9.63 11.28
N LEU A 122 -25.75 9.55 12.60
CA LEU A 122 -24.56 9.60 13.48
C LEU A 122 -23.90 8.22 13.69
N GLY A 123 -24.38 7.18 13.03
CA GLY A 123 -23.83 5.83 13.15
C GLY A 123 -22.36 5.72 12.79
N TRP A 124 -21.86 6.61 11.93
CA TRP A 124 -20.44 6.67 11.58
C TRP A 124 -19.50 6.92 12.78
N LEU A 125 -20.03 7.43 13.91
CA LEU A 125 -19.26 7.61 15.15
C LEU A 125 -18.95 6.29 15.86
N ASP A 126 -19.57 5.19 15.45
CA ASP A 126 -19.41 3.88 16.09
C ASP A 126 -18.18 3.11 15.56
N GLY A 127 -17.42 3.69 14.63
CA GLY A 127 -16.24 3.03 14.10
C GLY A 127 -15.18 3.88 13.42
#